data_0a47d03f38215b16e49e1992160ee959
#
_entry.id   0a47d03f38215b16e49e1992160ee959
#
_cell.length_a   1.000
_cell.length_b   1.000
_cell.length_c   1.000
_cell.angle_alpha   90.00
_cell.angle_beta   90.00
_cell.angle_gamma   90.00
#
_symmetry.space_group_name_H-M   'P 1'
#
loop_
_entity.id
_entity.type
_entity.pdbx_description
1 polymer ?
#
loop_
_entity_poly.entity_id
_entity_poly.type
_entity_poly.pdbx_seq_one_letter_code
_entity_poly.pdbx_strand_id
1 'polypeptide(L)'
;MSKRIQVGIIGAGPAGLFAAEKLTQADIAVALFNRDIKPGGMAEYGIYPEKHQLKDGLRKQFERILSYEQVHYFGNTCVGEDQSLTIPRLLEWGFSAVLICCGAQGTKWLGIPGENLEGVIHSKNLVFHYNRLPPYCTAPIKIGKQAVVVGAGNVMADVTRYLLGLPQMEKIHVCVRRGPAEVKFTAKELESIIGGMDMDALEHE
;
A
#
# COMPACT_ATOMS: atom_id res chain seq x y z
N MET A 1 39.52 17.37 -3.10
CA MET A 1 38.11 17.43 -2.67
C MET A 1 37.61 16.02 -2.41
N SER A 2 37.22 15.65 -1.21
CA SER A 2 36.63 14.32 -0.97
C SER A 2 35.30 14.24 -1.72
N LYS A 3 35.08 13.17 -2.50
CA LYS A 3 33.85 12.96 -3.25
C LYS A 3 32.72 12.81 -2.23
N ARG A 4 31.74 13.71 -2.23
CA ARG A 4 30.58 13.64 -1.33
C ARG A 4 29.82 12.35 -1.62
N ILE A 5 29.56 11.55 -0.60
CA ILE A 5 28.79 10.32 -0.76
C ILE A 5 27.35 10.66 -1.10
N GLN A 6 26.83 10.05 -2.15
CA GLN A 6 25.45 10.22 -2.59
C GLN A 6 24.80 8.86 -2.80
N VAL A 7 23.60 8.66 -2.27
CA VAL A 7 22.84 7.40 -2.35
C VAL A 7 21.55 7.62 -3.10
N GLY A 8 21.31 6.79 -4.11
CA GLY A 8 20.02 6.70 -4.78
C GLY A 8 19.10 5.73 -4.05
N ILE A 9 17.86 6.15 -3.74
CA ILE A 9 16.84 5.27 -3.15
C ILE A 9 15.71 5.10 -4.15
N ILE A 10 15.36 3.85 -4.47
CA ILE A 10 14.25 3.51 -5.38
C ILE A 10 13.04 3.09 -4.54
N GLY A 11 12.03 3.94 -4.52
CA GLY A 11 10.78 3.76 -3.76
C GLY A 11 10.71 4.64 -2.52
N ALA A 12 9.76 5.57 -2.52
CA ALA A 12 9.45 6.47 -1.42
C ALA A 12 8.30 5.95 -0.52
N GLY A 13 8.26 4.65 -0.29
CA GLY A 13 7.46 4.04 0.78
C GLY A 13 8.12 4.24 2.14
N PRO A 14 7.53 3.72 3.24
CA PRO A 14 8.10 3.87 4.59
C PRO A 14 9.57 3.45 4.67
N ALA A 15 9.95 2.32 4.04
CA ALA A 15 11.33 1.84 4.05
C ALA A 15 12.31 2.86 3.44
N GLY A 16 11.98 3.41 2.26
CA GLY A 16 12.84 4.38 1.58
C GLY A 16 12.90 5.71 2.31
N LEU A 17 11.80 6.19 2.86
CA LEU A 17 11.76 7.45 3.60
C LEU A 17 12.54 7.38 4.91
N PHE A 18 12.37 6.32 5.70
CA PHE A 18 13.17 6.14 6.93
C PHE A 18 14.66 5.86 6.63
N ALA A 19 14.97 5.18 5.51
CA ALA A 19 16.35 5.04 5.08
C ALA A 19 16.96 6.41 4.70
N ALA A 20 16.22 7.27 3.99
CA ALA A 20 16.63 8.63 3.68
C ALA A 20 16.94 9.42 4.98
N GLU A 21 16.06 9.37 5.98
CA GLU A 21 16.29 10.01 7.28
C GLU A 21 17.59 9.51 7.94
N LYS A 22 17.84 8.21 7.92
CA LYS A 22 19.07 7.65 8.52
C LYS A 22 20.34 8.06 7.77
N LEU A 23 20.28 8.11 6.46
CA LEU A 23 21.40 8.55 5.62
C LEU A 23 21.73 10.04 5.84
N THR A 24 20.71 10.89 5.93
CA THR A 24 20.91 12.33 6.18
C THR A 24 21.50 12.60 7.57
N GLN A 25 21.14 11.80 8.59
CA GLN A 25 21.77 11.87 9.91
C GLN A 25 23.28 11.53 9.89
N ALA A 26 23.72 10.82 8.85
CA ALA A 26 25.15 10.52 8.60
C ALA A 26 25.79 11.48 7.55
N ASP A 27 25.17 12.64 7.28
CA ASP A 27 25.59 13.65 6.29
C ASP A 27 25.75 13.09 4.87
N ILE A 28 24.91 12.13 4.48
CA ILE A 28 24.88 11.51 3.15
C ILE A 28 23.74 12.15 2.36
N ALA A 29 24.08 12.62 1.13
CA ALA A 29 23.07 13.15 0.21
C ALA A 29 22.24 12.00 -0.40
N VAL A 30 20.93 12.21 -0.52
CA VAL A 30 19.96 11.23 -0.99
C VAL A 30 19.17 11.75 -2.18
N ALA A 31 19.12 10.97 -3.26
CA ALA A 31 18.14 11.13 -4.33
C ALA A 31 17.10 10.02 -4.20
N LEU A 32 15.86 10.39 -3.94
CA LEU A 32 14.75 9.48 -3.68
C LEU A 32 13.81 9.43 -4.90
N PHE A 33 13.85 8.33 -5.64
CA PHE A 33 13.05 8.11 -6.85
C PHE A 33 11.78 7.35 -6.52
N ASN A 34 10.64 7.81 -7.00
CA ASN A 34 9.35 7.18 -6.73
C ASN A 34 8.49 7.11 -7.99
N ARG A 35 8.03 5.92 -8.34
CA ARG A 35 7.14 5.71 -9.48
C ARG A 35 5.83 6.50 -9.34
N ASP A 36 5.27 6.51 -8.13
CA ASP A 36 4.03 7.21 -7.85
C ASP A 36 4.28 8.71 -7.61
N ILE A 37 3.27 9.55 -7.87
CA ILE A 37 3.41 11.00 -7.72
C ILE A 37 3.63 11.38 -6.25
N LYS A 38 2.84 10.78 -5.34
CA LYS A 38 2.95 11.04 -3.91
C LYS A 38 3.88 10.04 -3.24
N PRO A 39 4.71 10.49 -2.29
CA PRO A 39 5.47 9.61 -1.41
C PRO A 39 4.54 8.91 -0.40
N GLY A 40 5.08 7.89 0.29
CA GLY A 40 4.39 7.19 1.37
C GLY A 40 4.04 5.73 1.05
N GLY A 41 3.98 5.32 -0.23
CA GLY A 41 3.72 3.93 -0.62
C GLY A 41 2.48 3.36 0.09
N MET A 42 2.61 2.20 0.76
CA MET A 42 1.49 1.57 1.47
C MET A 42 0.96 2.38 2.67
N ALA A 43 1.74 3.28 3.23
CA ALA A 43 1.25 4.20 4.27
C ALA A 43 0.29 5.26 3.71
N GLU A 44 0.47 5.66 2.45
CA GLU A 44 -0.45 6.58 1.75
C GLU A 44 -1.60 5.83 1.09
N TYR A 45 -1.31 4.73 0.37
CA TYR A 45 -2.26 4.06 -0.52
C TYR A 45 -2.82 2.74 0.03
N GLY A 46 -2.30 2.23 1.15
CA GLY A 46 -2.75 0.98 1.76
C GLY A 46 -3.62 1.14 2.99
N ILE A 47 -3.57 2.30 3.65
CA ILE A 47 -4.38 2.58 4.84
C ILE A 47 -5.78 3.03 4.42
N TYR A 48 -6.83 2.51 5.10
CA TYR A 48 -8.21 2.88 4.82
C TYR A 48 -8.45 4.40 4.99
N PRO A 49 -9.17 5.06 4.08
CA PRO A 49 -9.28 6.52 4.05
C PRO A 49 -9.76 7.15 5.36
N GLU A 50 -10.68 6.51 6.08
CA GLU A 50 -11.23 7.06 7.33
C GLU A 50 -10.27 6.96 8.54
N LYS A 51 -9.14 6.26 8.41
CA LYS A 51 -8.07 6.24 9.42
C LYS A 51 -7.20 7.51 9.34
N HIS A 52 -7.85 8.68 9.33
CA HIS A 52 -7.23 9.99 9.08
C HIS A 52 -6.08 10.28 10.04
N GLN A 53 -6.28 10.08 11.34
CA GLN A 53 -5.24 10.39 12.34
C GLN A 53 -3.93 9.65 12.08
N LEU A 54 -4.00 8.36 11.71
CA LEU A 54 -2.84 7.56 11.38
C LEU A 54 -2.17 8.06 10.10
N LYS A 55 -2.94 8.30 9.03
CA LYS A 55 -2.41 8.80 7.76
C LYS A 55 -1.75 10.17 7.93
N ASP A 56 -2.40 11.08 8.63
CA ASP A 56 -1.89 12.45 8.80
C ASP A 56 -0.64 12.48 9.70
N GLY A 57 -0.55 11.61 10.70
CA GLY A 57 0.67 11.44 11.49
C GLY A 57 1.85 10.98 10.64
N LEU A 58 1.63 9.98 9.78
CA LEU A 58 2.65 9.48 8.85
C LEU A 58 3.03 10.53 7.79
N ARG A 59 2.07 11.25 7.23
CA ARG A 59 2.32 12.33 6.26
C ARG A 59 3.21 13.42 6.86
N LYS A 60 2.91 13.91 8.06
CA LYS A 60 3.74 14.91 8.75
C LYS A 60 5.18 14.42 8.96
N GLN A 61 5.35 13.14 9.29
CA GLN A 61 6.68 12.55 9.45
C GLN A 61 7.42 12.49 8.10
N PHE A 62 6.74 12.10 7.03
CA PHE A 62 7.32 12.02 5.69
C PHE A 62 7.65 13.41 5.13
N GLU A 63 6.79 14.39 5.33
CA GLU A 63 7.04 15.80 4.97
C GLU A 63 8.30 16.32 5.66
N ARG A 64 8.48 16.02 6.95
CA ARG A 64 9.70 16.38 7.68
C ARG A 64 10.94 15.75 7.05
N ILE A 65 10.90 14.45 6.69
CA ILE A 65 12.03 13.77 6.05
C ILE A 65 12.34 14.39 4.69
N LEU A 66 11.33 14.70 3.91
CA LEU A 66 11.48 15.31 2.59
C LEU A 66 11.93 16.77 2.65
N SER A 67 11.81 17.44 3.80
CA SER A 67 12.28 18.82 4.00
C SER A 67 13.78 18.93 4.33
N TYR A 68 14.49 17.82 4.54
CA TYR A 68 15.93 17.86 4.75
C TYR A 68 16.65 18.32 3.49
N GLU A 69 17.59 19.25 3.61
CA GLU A 69 18.36 19.83 2.49
C GLU A 69 19.08 18.75 1.66
N GLN A 70 19.50 17.66 2.31
CA GLN A 70 20.19 16.55 1.65
C GLN A 70 19.27 15.61 0.90
N VAL A 71 17.93 15.73 1.00
CA VAL A 71 16.96 14.85 0.35
C VAL A 71 16.38 15.51 -0.88
N HIS A 72 16.62 14.93 -2.04
CA HIS A 72 16.03 15.34 -3.30
C HIS A 72 15.00 14.30 -3.76
N TYR A 73 13.73 14.68 -3.84
CA TYR A 73 12.63 13.81 -4.21
C TYR A 73 12.26 13.94 -5.68
N PHE A 74 12.17 12.80 -6.36
CA PHE A 74 11.77 12.68 -7.76
C PHE A 74 10.53 11.78 -7.85
N GLY A 75 9.34 12.38 -7.79
CA GLY A 75 8.07 11.69 -7.99
C GLY A 75 7.79 11.43 -9.47
N ASN A 76 6.87 10.51 -9.77
CA ASN A 76 6.55 10.08 -11.14
C ASN A 76 7.80 9.65 -11.93
N THR A 77 8.78 9.06 -11.24
CA THR A 77 10.04 8.62 -11.83
C THR A 77 10.22 7.13 -11.63
N CYS A 78 10.17 6.38 -12.72
CA CYS A 78 10.35 4.94 -12.72
C CYS A 78 11.81 4.57 -12.98
N VAL A 79 12.36 3.67 -12.18
CA VAL A 79 13.70 3.09 -12.36
C VAL A 79 13.56 1.61 -12.66
N GLY A 80 14.12 1.13 -13.76
CA GLY A 80 14.03 -0.27 -14.18
C GLY A 80 14.73 -0.52 -15.51
N GLU A 81 14.86 -1.78 -15.93
CA GLU A 81 15.58 -2.17 -17.15
C GLU A 81 14.97 -1.55 -18.40
N ASP A 82 13.64 -1.54 -18.52
CA ASP A 82 12.91 -1.00 -19.67
C ASP A 82 12.56 0.50 -19.51
N GLN A 83 13.23 1.20 -18.59
CA GLN A 83 12.97 2.60 -18.32
C GLN A 83 14.12 3.48 -18.82
N SER A 84 13.85 4.79 -18.96
CA SER A 84 14.88 5.78 -19.28
C SER A 84 15.95 5.89 -18.18
N LEU A 85 15.62 5.52 -16.95
CA LEU A 85 16.49 5.52 -15.79
C LEU A 85 16.70 4.08 -15.29
N THR A 86 17.96 3.65 -15.26
CA THR A 86 18.35 2.31 -14.82
C THR A 86 19.32 2.38 -13.65
N ILE A 87 19.48 1.29 -12.90
CA ILE A 87 20.46 1.23 -11.79
C ILE A 87 21.90 1.45 -12.31
N PRO A 88 22.36 0.80 -13.41
CA PRO A 88 23.68 1.09 -13.96
C PRO A 88 23.88 2.58 -14.26
N ARG A 89 22.88 3.23 -14.87
CA ARG A 89 22.96 4.66 -15.19
C ARG A 89 23.08 5.55 -13.94
N LEU A 90 22.39 5.20 -12.85
CA LEU A 90 22.56 5.90 -11.56
C LEU A 90 23.99 5.79 -11.05
N LEU A 91 24.60 4.60 -11.13
CA LEU A 91 25.99 4.41 -10.73
C LEU A 91 26.97 5.19 -11.63
N GLU A 92 26.73 5.23 -12.96
CA GLU A 92 27.47 6.05 -13.91
C GLU A 92 27.38 7.56 -13.58
N TRP A 93 26.23 8.02 -13.10
CA TRP A 93 26.05 9.42 -12.65
C TRP A 93 26.79 9.74 -11.36
N GLY A 94 27.41 8.73 -10.74
CA GLY A 94 28.27 8.90 -9.58
C GLY A 94 27.61 8.63 -8.24
N PHE A 95 26.41 8.04 -8.21
CA PHE A 95 25.87 7.52 -6.97
C PHE A 95 26.81 6.46 -6.39
N SER A 96 27.12 6.57 -5.10
CA SER A 96 28.00 5.65 -4.40
C SER A 96 27.32 4.30 -4.11
N ALA A 97 26.01 4.31 -3.98
CA ALA A 97 25.17 3.13 -3.78
C ALA A 97 23.75 3.39 -4.25
N VAL A 98 23.01 2.32 -4.53
CA VAL A 98 21.58 2.35 -4.82
C VAL A 98 20.86 1.41 -3.85
N LEU A 99 19.87 1.94 -3.13
CA LEU A 99 19.04 1.21 -2.18
C LEU A 99 17.67 0.93 -2.80
N ILE A 100 17.25 -0.32 -2.86
CA ILE A 100 15.99 -0.75 -3.45
C ILE A 100 14.94 -0.89 -2.35
N CYS A 101 13.94 0.02 -2.34
CA CYS A 101 12.86 0.11 -1.36
C CYS A 101 11.48 0.12 -2.02
N CYS A 102 11.32 -0.54 -3.19
CA CYS A 102 10.10 -0.53 -4.01
C CYS A 102 8.94 -1.36 -3.44
N GLY A 103 9.14 -2.07 -2.33
CA GLY A 103 8.13 -2.91 -1.70
C GLY A 103 7.77 -4.15 -2.52
N ALA A 104 6.79 -4.92 -2.03
CA ALA A 104 6.28 -6.11 -2.71
C ALA A 104 5.20 -5.71 -3.73
N GLN A 105 5.51 -5.78 -5.01
CA GLN A 105 4.60 -5.38 -6.09
C GLN A 105 3.68 -6.52 -6.55
N GLY A 106 4.13 -7.77 -6.44
CA GLY A 106 3.36 -8.95 -6.81
C GLY A 106 2.19 -9.23 -5.87
N THR A 107 1.18 -9.92 -6.38
CA THR A 107 0.06 -10.45 -5.61
C THR A 107 0.12 -11.98 -5.59
N LYS A 108 -0.25 -12.57 -4.47
CA LYS A 108 -0.35 -14.02 -4.36
C LYS A 108 -1.80 -14.44 -4.62
N TRP A 109 -1.99 -15.33 -5.58
CA TRP A 109 -3.26 -15.92 -5.89
C TRP A 109 -3.49 -17.21 -5.08
N LEU A 110 -4.74 -17.64 -4.97
CA LEU A 110 -5.10 -18.88 -4.27
C LEU A 110 -4.78 -20.12 -5.09
N GLY A 111 -4.77 -20.01 -6.42
CA GLY A 111 -4.56 -21.11 -7.34
C GLY A 111 -5.80 -21.99 -7.53
N ILE A 112 -6.99 -21.40 -7.43
CA ILE A 112 -8.27 -22.10 -7.59
C ILE A 112 -8.93 -21.77 -8.91
N PRO A 113 -9.74 -22.68 -9.47
CA PRO A 113 -10.50 -22.39 -10.70
C PRO A 113 -11.39 -21.16 -10.53
N GLY A 114 -11.41 -20.29 -11.55
CA GLY A 114 -12.24 -19.09 -11.55
C GLY A 114 -11.60 -17.83 -11.00
N GLU A 115 -10.36 -17.86 -10.50
CA GLU A 115 -9.66 -16.66 -10.00
C GLU A 115 -9.49 -15.53 -11.02
N ASN A 116 -9.57 -15.85 -12.31
CA ASN A 116 -9.44 -14.91 -13.41
C ASN A 116 -10.79 -14.48 -14.01
N LEU A 117 -11.91 -14.87 -13.42
CA LEU A 117 -13.23 -14.46 -13.89
C LEU A 117 -13.50 -12.98 -13.61
N GLU A 118 -14.40 -12.39 -14.42
CA GLU A 118 -14.89 -11.03 -14.19
C GLU A 118 -15.54 -10.94 -12.79
N GLY A 119 -15.23 -9.90 -12.05
CA GLY A 119 -15.70 -9.71 -10.67
C GLY A 119 -14.78 -10.28 -9.60
N VAL A 120 -13.76 -11.09 -9.97
CA VAL A 120 -12.72 -11.51 -9.01
C VAL A 120 -11.64 -10.44 -8.97
N ILE A 121 -11.48 -9.82 -7.79
CA ILE A 121 -10.62 -8.66 -7.60
C ILE A 121 -9.63 -8.95 -6.48
N HIS A 122 -8.33 -8.80 -6.75
CA HIS A 122 -7.35 -8.86 -5.68
C HIS A 122 -7.51 -7.64 -4.75
N SER A 123 -7.51 -7.86 -3.43
CA SER A 123 -7.70 -6.80 -2.42
C SER A 123 -6.79 -5.57 -2.62
N LYS A 124 -5.54 -5.78 -3.07
CA LYS A 124 -4.63 -4.68 -3.41
C LYS A 124 -5.24 -3.72 -4.45
N ASN A 125 -5.87 -4.24 -5.50
CA ASN A 125 -6.43 -3.41 -6.56
C ASN A 125 -7.62 -2.59 -6.05
N LEU A 126 -8.47 -3.18 -5.22
CA LEU A 126 -9.57 -2.46 -4.58
C LEU A 126 -9.07 -1.40 -3.60
N VAL A 127 -8.08 -1.75 -2.77
CA VAL A 127 -7.45 -0.83 -1.82
C VAL A 127 -6.82 0.37 -2.53
N PHE A 128 -6.10 0.14 -3.62
CA PHE A 128 -5.52 1.22 -4.42
C PHE A 128 -6.59 2.05 -5.15
N HIS A 129 -7.68 1.42 -5.58
CA HIS A 129 -8.80 2.11 -6.20
C HIS A 129 -9.44 3.13 -5.24
N TYR A 130 -9.87 2.71 -4.05
CA TYR A 130 -10.52 3.64 -3.11
C TYR A 130 -9.54 4.65 -2.49
N ASN A 131 -8.23 4.36 -2.46
CA ASN A 131 -7.18 5.31 -2.09
C ASN A 131 -6.72 6.21 -3.26
N ARG A 132 -7.36 6.09 -4.44
CA ARG A 132 -7.14 6.92 -5.61
C ARG A 132 -5.72 6.88 -6.16
N LEU A 133 -5.08 5.70 -6.14
CA LEU A 133 -3.78 5.49 -6.79
C LEU A 133 -3.97 5.22 -8.29
N PRO A 134 -3.43 6.04 -9.21
CA PRO A 134 -3.36 5.69 -10.62
C PRO A 134 -2.45 4.48 -10.88
N PRO A 135 -2.75 3.61 -11.86
CA PRO A 135 -3.93 3.63 -12.74
C PRO A 135 -5.18 2.97 -12.12
N TYR A 136 -5.10 2.42 -10.93
CA TYR A 136 -6.17 1.64 -10.29
C TYR A 136 -7.47 2.43 -10.09
N CYS A 137 -7.36 3.74 -9.81
CA CYS A 137 -8.53 4.59 -9.59
C CYS A 137 -9.25 5.00 -10.87
N THR A 138 -8.62 4.86 -12.05
CA THR A 138 -9.21 5.20 -13.34
C THR A 138 -9.94 4.02 -13.98
N ALA A 139 -9.62 2.79 -13.57
CA ALA A 139 -10.30 1.60 -14.04
C ALA A 139 -11.64 1.43 -13.31
N PRO A 140 -12.77 1.25 -14.01
CA PRO A 140 -14.04 0.97 -13.35
C PRO A 140 -13.98 -0.39 -12.65
N ILE A 141 -14.38 -0.42 -11.38
CA ILE A 141 -14.58 -1.67 -10.65
C ILE A 141 -16.09 -1.92 -10.55
N LYS A 142 -16.54 -3.02 -11.17
CA LYS A 142 -17.93 -3.46 -11.05
C LYS A 142 -18.11 -4.20 -9.73
N ILE A 143 -18.84 -3.62 -8.80
CA ILE A 143 -19.20 -4.24 -7.53
C ILE A 143 -20.70 -4.54 -7.58
N GLY A 144 -21.06 -5.82 -7.41
CA GLY A 144 -22.44 -6.28 -7.38
C GLY A 144 -23.12 -6.02 -6.04
N LYS A 145 -24.30 -6.63 -5.86
CA LYS A 145 -25.09 -6.55 -4.63
C LYS A 145 -24.58 -7.50 -3.53
N GLN A 146 -23.84 -8.53 -3.93
CA GLN A 146 -23.27 -9.50 -3.01
C GLN A 146 -21.76 -9.62 -3.26
N ALA A 147 -21.01 -9.85 -2.20
CA ALA A 147 -19.57 -10.02 -2.26
C ALA A 147 -19.11 -11.19 -1.38
N VAL A 148 -18.01 -11.81 -1.81
CA VAL A 148 -17.25 -12.77 -0.99
C VAL A 148 -15.87 -12.19 -0.74
N VAL A 149 -15.50 -12.02 0.53
CA VAL A 149 -14.18 -11.53 0.93
C VAL A 149 -13.41 -12.69 1.55
N VAL A 150 -12.25 -13.01 0.98
CA VAL A 150 -11.42 -14.13 1.45
C VAL A 150 -10.25 -13.63 2.28
N GLY A 151 -10.21 -14.02 3.55
CA GLY A 151 -9.13 -13.67 4.47
C GLY A 151 -9.61 -13.27 5.86
N ALA A 152 -8.68 -13.23 6.83
CA ALA A 152 -8.95 -12.86 8.23
C ALA A 152 -7.90 -11.88 8.78
N GLY A 153 -7.49 -10.90 8.00
CA GLY A 153 -6.55 -9.85 8.40
C GLY A 153 -7.19 -8.47 8.42
N ASN A 154 -6.44 -7.45 8.85
CA ASN A 154 -6.91 -6.05 8.88
C ASN A 154 -7.38 -5.56 7.49
N VAL A 155 -6.77 -6.03 6.40
CA VAL A 155 -7.19 -5.69 5.03
C VAL A 155 -8.60 -6.24 4.74
N MET A 156 -8.95 -7.44 5.24
CA MET A 156 -10.31 -7.97 5.13
C MET A 156 -11.30 -7.04 5.82
N ALA A 157 -11.01 -6.61 7.05
CA ALA A 157 -11.89 -5.69 7.78
C ALA A 157 -12.07 -4.36 7.05
N ASP A 158 -10.97 -3.76 6.55
CA ASP A 158 -11.02 -2.52 5.77
C ASP A 158 -11.83 -2.66 4.47
N VAL A 159 -11.65 -3.78 3.75
CA VAL A 159 -12.40 -4.09 2.52
C VAL A 159 -13.88 -4.31 2.82
N THR A 160 -14.19 -5.07 3.86
CA THR A 160 -15.59 -5.31 4.29
C THR A 160 -16.27 -4.00 4.67
N ARG A 161 -15.60 -3.15 5.45
CA ARG A 161 -16.10 -1.81 5.82
C ARG A 161 -16.37 -0.94 4.60
N TYR A 162 -15.45 -0.93 3.63
CA TYR A 162 -15.64 -0.20 2.38
C TYR A 162 -16.89 -0.70 1.63
N LEU A 163 -17.04 -2.03 1.51
CA LEU A 163 -18.18 -2.63 0.83
C LEU A 163 -19.51 -2.36 1.54
N LEU A 164 -19.55 -2.41 2.89
CA LEU A 164 -20.73 -2.06 3.69
C LEU A 164 -21.20 -0.62 3.47
N GLY A 165 -20.28 0.29 3.15
CA GLY A 165 -20.61 1.69 2.82
C GLY A 165 -21.19 1.90 1.42
N LEU A 166 -21.26 0.87 0.57
CA LEU A 166 -21.78 0.99 -0.79
C LEU A 166 -23.31 0.82 -0.80
N PRO A 167 -24.08 1.75 -1.37
CA PRO A 167 -25.55 1.73 -1.29
C PRO A 167 -26.20 0.53 -1.97
N GLN A 168 -25.50 -0.12 -2.94
CA GLN A 168 -26.02 -1.30 -3.63
C GLN A 168 -25.69 -2.62 -2.92
N MET A 169 -24.84 -2.61 -1.87
CA MET A 169 -24.40 -3.84 -1.22
C MET A 169 -25.49 -4.40 -0.31
N GLU A 170 -25.93 -5.62 -0.58
CA GLU A 170 -26.98 -6.32 0.17
C GLU A 170 -26.39 -7.38 1.11
N LYS A 171 -25.33 -8.09 0.70
CA LYS A 171 -24.75 -9.17 1.49
C LYS A 171 -23.26 -9.32 1.26
N ILE A 172 -22.51 -9.57 2.33
CA ILE A 172 -21.08 -9.87 2.29
C ILE A 172 -20.82 -11.17 3.05
N HIS A 173 -20.21 -12.14 2.37
CA HIS A 173 -19.70 -13.34 3.00
C HIS A 173 -18.21 -13.19 3.24
N VAL A 174 -17.74 -13.43 4.46
CA VAL A 174 -16.32 -13.44 4.80
C VAL A 174 -15.86 -14.88 4.97
N CYS A 175 -15.02 -15.34 4.05
CA CYS A 175 -14.49 -16.70 4.08
C CYS A 175 -13.11 -16.72 4.74
N VAL A 176 -12.97 -17.46 5.82
CA VAL A 176 -11.72 -17.62 6.56
C VAL A 176 -11.33 -19.10 6.65
N ARG A 177 -10.03 -19.37 6.55
CA ARG A 177 -9.52 -20.75 6.60
C ARG A 177 -9.37 -21.29 8.02
N ARG A 178 -9.27 -20.41 9.00
CA ARG A 178 -8.98 -20.73 10.40
C ARG A 178 -10.10 -20.26 11.30
N GLY A 179 -10.21 -20.89 12.47
CA GLY A 179 -11.22 -20.52 13.44
C GLY A 179 -11.01 -19.13 14.08
N PRO A 180 -11.98 -18.66 14.86
CA PRO A 180 -11.97 -17.33 15.47
C PRO A 180 -10.73 -17.03 16.34
N ALA A 181 -10.16 -18.05 16.98
CA ALA A 181 -8.96 -17.91 17.80
C ALA A 181 -7.68 -17.59 17.01
N GLU A 182 -7.68 -17.75 15.69
CA GLU A 182 -6.51 -17.56 14.82
C GLU A 182 -6.62 -16.34 13.91
N VAL A 183 -7.63 -15.48 14.10
CA VAL A 183 -7.80 -14.25 13.33
C VAL A 183 -6.63 -13.30 13.56
N LYS A 184 -6.29 -12.52 12.52
CA LYS A 184 -5.15 -11.59 12.53
C LYS A 184 -5.57 -10.11 12.62
N PHE A 185 -6.86 -9.81 12.54
CA PHE A 185 -7.35 -8.45 12.75
C PHE A 185 -7.44 -8.12 14.26
N THR A 186 -7.35 -6.84 14.59
CA THR A 186 -7.44 -6.36 15.98
C THR A 186 -8.91 -6.22 16.41
N ALA A 187 -9.17 -6.18 17.73
CA ALA A 187 -10.51 -5.90 18.28
C ALA A 187 -11.10 -4.60 17.71
N LYS A 188 -10.30 -3.56 17.56
CA LYS A 188 -10.71 -2.29 16.95
C LYS A 188 -11.19 -2.43 15.51
N GLU A 189 -10.55 -3.30 14.73
CA GLU A 189 -10.99 -3.57 13.36
C GLU A 189 -12.31 -4.37 13.34
N LEU A 190 -12.49 -5.30 14.27
CA LEU A 190 -13.76 -6.02 14.44
C LEU A 190 -14.90 -5.06 14.79
N GLU A 191 -14.69 -4.16 15.75
CA GLU A 191 -15.66 -3.16 16.15
C GLU A 191 -16.18 -2.32 14.96
N SER A 192 -15.31 -2.09 13.96
CA SER A 192 -15.66 -1.32 12.77
C SER A 192 -16.63 -2.01 11.82
N ILE A 193 -16.81 -3.33 11.93
CA ILE A 193 -17.67 -4.14 11.04
C ILE A 193 -18.77 -4.90 11.78
N ILE A 194 -18.68 -5.03 13.12
CA ILE A 194 -19.60 -5.85 13.93
C ILE A 194 -21.05 -5.43 13.80
N GLY A 195 -21.31 -4.14 13.63
CA GLY A 195 -22.69 -3.63 13.44
C GLY A 195 -23.38 -4.09 12.16
N GLY A 196 -22.62 -4.63 11.19
CA GLY A 196 -23.13 -5.22 9.96
C GLY A 196 -23.10 -6.75 9.94
N MET A 197 -22.71 -7.39 11.05
CA MET A 197 -22.62 -8.85 11.11
C MET A 197 -23.99 -9.46 11.45
N ASP A 198 -24.30 -10.57 10.77
CA ASP A 198 -25.43 -11.43 11.08
C ASP A 198 -25.00 -12.40 12.20
N MET A 199 -25.32 -12.03 13.44
CA MET A 199 -24.91 -12.79 14.61
C MET A 199 -25.64 -14.15 14.71
N ASP A 200 -26.89 -14.20 14.24
CA ASP A 200 -27.66 -15.46 14.25
C ASP A 200 -27.06 -16.47 13.27
N ALA A 201 -26.64 -16.01 12.09
CA ALA A 201 -25.92 -16.86 11.14
C ALA A 201 -24.57 -17.37 11.68
N LEU A 202 -23.87 -16.51 12.44
CA LEU A 202 -22.56 -16.86 13.01
C LEU A 202 -22.66 -17.95 14.10
N GLU A 203 -23.76 -17.98 14.87
CA GLU A 203 -23.97 -18.99 15.92
C GLU A 203 -24.33 -20.38 15.36
N HIS A 204 -24.73 -20.45 14.08
CA HIS A 204 -25.14 -21.70 13.42
C HIS A 204 -24.08 -22.29 12.46
N GLU A 205 -22.93 -21.63 12.28
CA GLU A 205 -21.76 -22.13 11.52
C GLU A 205 -20.74 -22.83 12.45
#